data_24b44e7cfa52297c8edaed52c289e215
#
_entry.id   24b44e7cfa52297c8edaed52c289e215
#
_cell.length_a   1.000
_cell.length_b   1.000
_cell.length_c   1.000
_cell.angle_alpha   90.00
_cell.angle_beta   90.00
_cell.angle_gamma   90.00
#
_symmetry.space_group_name_H-M   'P 1'
#
loop_
_entity.id
_entity.type
_entity.pdbx_description
1 polymer ?
#
loop_
_entity_poly.entity_id
_entity_poly.type
_entity_poly.pdbx_seq_one_letter_code
_entity_poly.pdbx_strand_id
1 'polypeptide(L)'
;MIFRTLGKSNLQVSAVGLGCMGLSHAYGAPADKEDIMTLLANAVDMGYTFFDTAEIYGTPDNPHLNEEMVGEALAPYRNKVVIATKFGIRFDHPELPGNHPLIPDSRPEIIRAAVEGSLRRLRTDHIDLYYQHRIDKNVEPEVVADTMSELIKEGKILHWGISETTEQYLRRAHEVCPVTAVQNRYSMMARWHESLFPVCKELGVGFVAFSPLANGVLSECYNTESKFDAQTDYRAAMPQYQKDSFEKNKCLFEMIEQLAMEKHATPAQVSLAWMMSKKPWIVPIPGTRCLCRLKENIGAADISFSQDEVMAIDKALSSMGISDVFGGSRIVDKAQ
;
A
#
# COMPACT_ATOMS: atom_id res chain seq x y z
N MET A 1 -3.99 -11.60 -18.34
CA MET A 1 -3.61 -10.66 -17.26
C MET A 1 -4.11 -9.28 -17.60
N ILE A 2 -4.75 -8.60 -16.65
CA ILE A 2 -5.26 -7.24 -16.82
C ILE A 2 -4.22 -6.27 -16.25
N PHE A 3 -3.89 -5.23 -17.01
CA PHE A 3 -2.98 -4.17 -16.61
C PHE A 3 -3.74 -2.85 -16.43
N ARG A 4 -3.17 -1.98 -15.59
CA ARG A 4 -3.64 -0.61 -15.37
C ARG A 4 -2.50 0.38 -15.50
N THR A 5 -2.78 1.56 -16.01
CA THR A 5 -1.82 2.65 -16.06
C THR A 5 -2.04 3.56 -14.87
N LEU A 6 -0.98 3.89 -14.15
CA LEU A 6 -1.03 4.83 -13.03
C LEU A 6 -1.13 6.26 -13.55
N GLY A 7 -2.35 6.78 -13.57
CA GLY A 7 -2.66 8.12 -14.07
C GLY A 7 -2.39 8.29 -15.56
N LYS A 8 -1.76 9.42 -15.92
CA LYS A 8 -1.31 9.72 -17.28
C LYS A 8 0.16 9.39 -17.51
N SER A 9 0.81 8.73 -16.56
CA SER A 9 2.18 8.24 -16.71
C SER A 9 2.23 7.06 -17.70
N ASN A 10 3.42 6.67 -18.11
CA ASN A 10 3.61 5.46 -18.91
C ASN A 10 3.75 4.20 -18.04
N LEU A 11 3.59 4.32 -16.74
CA LEU A 11 3.80 3.23 -15.79
C LEU A 11 2.60 2.28 -15.79
N GLN A 12 2.75 1.17 -16.47
CA GLN A 12 1.79 0.07 -16.48
C GLN A 12 2.12 -0.95 -15.41
N VAL A 13 1.11 -1.36 -14.66
CA VAL A 13 1.21 -2.35 -13.58
C VAL A 13 0.10 -3.38 -13.67
N SER A 14 0.27 -4.56 -13.09
CA SER A 14 -0.83 -5.52 -12.92
C SER A 14 -2.00 -4.86 -12.17
N ALA A 15 -3.23 -5.18 -12.54
CA ALA A 15 -4.44 -4.57 -11.95
C ALA A 15 -4.53 -4.73 -10.43
N VAL A 16 -3.87 -5.78 -9.90
CA VAL A 16 -3.63 -5.98 -8.47
C VAL A 16 -2.13 -6.08 -8.27
N GLY A 17 -1.57 -5.26 -7.39
CA GLY A 17 -0.17 -5.34 -6.96
C GLY A 17 -0.02 -6.19 -5.69
N LEU A 18 1.21 -6.42 -5.26
CA LEU A 18 1.54 -7.11 -4.02
C LEU A 18 2.18 -6.15 -3.02
N GLY A 19 1.50 -5.92 -1.89
CA GLY A 19 2.07 -5.23 -0.74
C GLY A 19 3.01 -6.16 0.03
N CYS A 20 4.29 -5.81 0.07
CA CYS A 20 5.34 -6.65 0.69
C CYS A 20 5.54 -6.39 2.18
N MET A 21 4.92 -5.34 2.78
CA MET A 21 5.11 -4.99 4.19
C MET A 21 4.97 -6.20 5.11
N GLY A 22 3.92 -6.99 4.92
CA GLY A 22 3.63 -8.14 5.76
C GLY A 22 4.65 -9.27 5.71
N LEU A 23 5.63 -9.26 4.81
CA LEU A 23 6.67 -10.29 4.74
C LEU A 23 7.62 -10.24 5.94
N SER A 24 7.88 -9.06 6.47
CA SER A 24 8.81 -8.86 7.60
C SER A 24 8.37 -7.84 8.65
N HIS A 25 7.18 -7.22 8.50
CA HIS A 25 6.75 -6.13 9.37
C HIS A 25 5.27 -6.23 9.72
N ALA A 26 4.89 -5.81 10.93
CA ALA A 26 3.53 -5.56 11.41
C ALA A 26 2.59 -6.77 11.59
N TYR A 27 2.87 -7.93 11.05
CA TYR A 27 1.98 -9.10 11.07
C TYR A 27 2.67 -10.36 11.62
N GLY A 28 3.28 -10.25 12.79
CA GLY A 28 4.05 -11.29 13.43
C GLY A 28 5.53 -11.28 13.03
N ALA A 29 6.27 -12.31 13.42
CA ALA A 29 7.67 -12.47 13.06
C ALA A 29 7.88 -12.42 11.53
N PRO A 30 9.06 -11.96 11.06
CA PRO A 30 9.41 -12.06 9.64
C PRO A 30 9.22 -13.48 9.11
N ALA A 31 8.72 -13.59 7.88
CA ALA A 31 8.65 -14.88 7.21
C ALA A 31 10.05 -15.40 6.88
N ASP A 32 10.16 -16.72 6.72
CA ASP A 32 11.40 -17.35 6.29
C ASP A 32 11.82 -16.83 4.91
N LYS A 33 13.13 -16.69 4.72
CA LYS A 33 13.69 -16.15 3.49
C LYS A 33 13.35 -17.02 2.26
N GLU A 34 13.43 -18.33 2.40
CA GLU A 34 13.16 -19.28 1.31
C GLU A 34 11.67 -19.25 0.93
N ASP A 35 10.79 -19.11 1.93
CA ASP A 35 9.36 -18.94 1.72
C ASP A 35 9.05 -17.64 0.94
N ILE A 36 9.73 -16.55 1.28
CA ILE A 36 9.59 -15.26 0.57
C ILE A 36 10.09 -15.38 -0.88
N MET A 37 11.27 -15.98 -1.09
CA MET A 37 11.81 -16.21 -2.42
C MET A 37 10.82 -16.99 -3.29
N THR A 38 10.26 -18.05 -2.74
CA THR A 38 9.26 -18.90 -3.39
C THR A 38 7.97 -18.13 -3.66
N LEU A 39 7.47 -17.39 -2.68
CA LEU A 39 6.24 -16.62 -2.80
C LEU A 39 6.34 -15.56 -3.91
N LEU A 40 7.43 -14.78 -3.94
CA LEU A 40 7.61 -13.70 -4.91
C LEU A 40 7.86 -14.23 -6.32
N ALA A 41 8.59 -15.33 -6.48
CA ALA A 41 8.74 -16.03 -7.76
C ALA A 41 7.37 -16.48 -8.31
N ASN A 42 6.57 -17.14 -7.48
CA ASN A 42 5.21 -17.54 -7.85
C ASN A 42 4.30 -16.34 -8.17
N ALA A 43 4.45 -15.21 -7.46
CA ALA A 43 3.71 -14.00 -7.78
C ALA A 43 4.03 -13.52 -9.21
N VAL A 44 5.31 -13.46 -9.58
CA VAL A 44 5.74 -13.11 -10.94
C VAL A 44 5.18 -14.10 -11.96
N ASP A 45 5.25 -15.40 -11.71
CA ASP A 45 4.72 -16.45 -12.61
C ASP A 45 3.19 -16.37 -12.76
N MET A 46 2.47 -15.94 -11.72
CA MET A 46 1.03 -15.65 -11.77
C MET A 46 0.72 -14.33 -12.50
N GLY A 47 1.75 -13.52 -12.81
CA GLY A 47 1.67 -12.28 -13.57
C GLY A 47 1.53 -11.02 -12.74
N TYR A 48 1.83 -11.05 -11.45
CA TYR A 48 2.07 -9.82 -10.71
C TYR A 48 3.28 -9.10 -11.30
N THR A 49 3.08 -7.82 -11.60
CA THR A 49 4.20 -6.96 -12.03
C THR A 49 4.47 -5.81 -11.08
N PHE A 50 3.62 -5.58 -10.08
CA PHE A 50 3.73 -4.45 -9.17
C PHE A 50 3.95 -4.94 -7.72
N PHE A 51 5.14 -4.60 -7.18
CA PHE A 51 5.59 -4.98 -5.83
C PHE A 51 5.88 -3.72 -5.03
N ASP A 52 5.22 -3.58 -3.87
CA ASP A 52 5.32 -2.38 -3.02
C ASP A 52 5.98 -2.72 -1.69
N THR A 53 7.11 -2.07 -1.40
CA THR A 53 7.86 -2.15 -0.14
C THR A 53 8.09 -0.76 0.46
N ALA A 54 8.95 -0.64 1.46
CA ALA A 54 9.47 0.61 2.01
C ALA A 54 10.78 0.38 2.78
N GLU A 55 11.62 1.41 2.87
CA GLU A 55 12.90 1.34 3.60
C GLU A 55 12.75 0.94 5.07
N ILE A 56 11.60 1.26 5.68
CA ILE A 56 11.34 1.05 7.12
C ILE A 56 10.57 -0.25 7.43
N TYR A 57 10.28 -1.10 6.44
CA TYR A 57 9.53 -2.34 6.67
C TYR A 57 10.44 -3.49 7.12
N GLY A 58 11.05 -3.34 8.29
CA GLY A 58 11.87 -4.36 8.91
C GLY A 58 11.49 -4.61 10.36
N THR A 59 12.46 -5.12 11.08
CA THR A 59 12.42 -5.31 12.54
C THR A 59 13.19 -4.18 13.23
N PRO A 60 13.05 -4.00 14.55
CA PRO A 60 13.89 -3.04 15.30
C PRO A 60 15.39 -3.26 15.08
N ASP A 61 15.83 -4.52 14.98
CA ASP A 61 17.24 -4.88 14.80
C ASP A 61 17.73 -4.74 13.35
N ASN A 62 16.83 -4.86 12.38
CA ASN A 62 17.10 -4.61 10.95
C ASN A 62 15.92 -3.89 10.30
N PRO A 63 15.87 -2.54 10.36
CA PRO A 63 14.75 -1.75 9.85
C PRO A 63 14.57 -1.85 8.33
N HIS A 64 15.57 -2.33 7.62
CA HIS A 64 15.58 -2.41 6.16
C HIS A 64 15.39 -3.83 5.61
N LEU A 65 15.12 -4.80 6.46
CA LEU A 65 15.04 -6.23 6.12
C LEU A 65 14.11 -6.51 4.92
N ASN A 66 13.01 -5.79 4.81
CA ASN A 66 12.02 -5.99 3.72
C ASN A 66 12.61 -5.71 2.34
N GLU A 67 13.29 -4.58 2.17
CA GLU A 67 13.93 -4.25 0.90
C GLU A 67 15.04 -5.24 0.54
N GLU A 68 15.80 -5.73 1.52
CA GLU A 68 16.84 -6.75 1.31
C GLU A 68 16.25 -8.04 0.77
N MET A 69 15.16 -8.53 1.38
CA MET A 69 14.47 -9.75 0.98
C MET A 69 13.77 -9.61 -0.37
N VAL A 70 13.06 -8.50 -0.58
CA VAL A 70 12.37 -8.21 -1.85
C VAL A 70 13.37 -8.03 -2.98
N GLY A 71 14.46 -7.31 -2.74
CA GLY A 71 15.52 -7.08 -3.73
C GLY A 71 16.19 -8.37 -4.17
N GLU A 72 16.52 -9.26 -3.23
CA GLU A 72 17.09 -10.56 -3.57
C GLU A 72 16.11 -11.44 -4.36
N ALA A 73 14.85 -11.50 -3.92
CA ALA A 73 13.84 -12.33 -4.57
C ALA A 73 13.48 -11.86 -5.98
N LEU A 74 13.45 -10.55 -6.20
CA LEU A 74 13.04 -9.98 -7.49
C LEU A 74 14.20 -9.67 -8.43
N ALA A 75 15.47 -9.75 -7.99
CA ALA A 75 16.64 -9.52 -8.85
C ALA A 75 16.61 -10.34 -10.15
N PRO A 76 16.25 -11.65 -10.17
CA PRO A 76 16.15 -12.43 -11.41
C PRO A 76 15.04 -11.95 -12.36
N TYR A 77 14.08 -11.21 -11.85
CA TYR A 77 12.88 -10.75 -12.57
C TYR A 77 12.86 -9.24 -12.81
N ARG A 78 13.95 -8.53 -12.50
CA ARG A 78 13.99 -7.06 -12.45
C ARG A 78 13.37 -6.37 -13.67
N ASN A 79 13.64 -6.88 -14.86
CA ASN A 79 13.14 -6.34 -16.13
C ASN A 79 11.66 -6.68 -16.43
N LYS A 80 11.01 -7.47 -15.57
CA LYS A 80 9.61 -7.89 -15.73
C LYS A 80 8.69 -7.27 -14.67
N VAL A 81 9.26 -6.57 -13.70
CA VAL A 81 8.52 -6.08 -12.54
C VAL A 81 8.72 -4.58 -12.33
N VAL A 82 7.73 -3.97 -11.72
CA VAL A 82 7.74 -2.61 -11.20
C VAL A 82 7.93 -2.69 -9.70
N ILE A 83 9.02 -2.15 -9.19
CA ILE A 83 9.32 -2.10 -7.76
C ILE A 83 9.01 -0.69 -7.25
N ALA A 84 8.09 -0.59 -6.31
CA ALA A 84 7.84 0.62 -5.56
C ALA A 84 8.43 0.51 -4.16
N THR A 85 9.12 1.56 -3.71
CA THR A 85 9.55 1.71 -2.32
C THR A 85 9.34 3.14 -1.83
N LYS A 86 9.62 3.39 -0.54
CA LYS A 86 9.24 4.64 0.12
C LYS A 86 10.36 5.14 1.01
N PHE A 87 10.49 6.47 1.10
CA PHE A 87 11.44 7.19 1.97
C PHE A 87 10.70 8.10 2.96
N GLY A 88 11.47 8.68 3.86
CA GLY A 88 11.04 9.81 4.67
C GLY A 88 10.35 9.41 5.97
N ILE A 89 10.55 8.20 6.45
CA ILE A 89 10.25 7.79 7.82
C ILE A 89 11.51 7.18 8.41
N ARG A 90 11.91 7.63 9.59
CA ARG A 90 13.03 7.07 10.33
C ARG A 90 12.71 6.96 11.81
N PHE A 91 13.49 6.17 12.56
CA PHE A 91 13.45 6.21 14.01
C PHE A 91 13.99 7.54 14.52
N ASP A 92 13.39 8.08 15.57
CA ASP A 92 13.84 9.36 16.17
C ASP A 92 15.26 9.27 16.74
N HIS A 93 15.59 8.13 17.32
CA HIS A 93 16.91 7.83 17.88
C HIS A 93 17.45 6.49 17.37
N PRO A 94 17.88 6.41 16.08
CA PRO A 94 18.31 5.14 15.48
C PRO A 94 19.58 4.56 16.14
N GLU A 95 20.36 5.39 16.86
CA GLU A 95 21.57 5.01 17.58
C GLU A 95 21.29 4.33 18.93
N LEU A 96 20.06 4.41 19.44
CA LEU A 96 19.67 3.78 20.69
C LEU A 96 19.01 2.42 20.45
N PRO A 97 19.26 1.41 21.31
CA PRO A 97 18.56 0.13 21.20
C PRO A 97 17.09 0.26 21.61
N GLY A 98 16.21 -0.47 20.95
CA GLY A 98 14.80 -0.57 21.28
C GLY A 98 13.86 0.02 20.22
N ASN A 99 12.57 0.05 20.54
CA ASN A 99 11.54 0.56 19.65
C ASN A 99 11.32 2.05 19.91
N HIS A 100 11.82 2.89 19.00
CA HIS A 100 11.71 4.34 19.09
C HIS A 100 10.54 4.87 18.24
N PRO A 101 10.01 6.07 18.58
CA PRO A 101 9.00 6.73 17.75
C PRO A 101 9.48 6.90 16.30
N LEU A 102 8.58 6.72 15.38
CA LEU A 102 8.81 7.02 13.97
C LEU A 102 8.53 8.51 13.73
N ILE A 103 9.47 9.17 13.09
CA ILE A 103 9.34 10.58 12.69
C ILE A 103 9.47 10.73 11.18
N PRO A 104 8.76 11.69 10.57
CA PRO A 104 8.99 12.04 9.18
C PRO A 104 10.28 12.87 9.05
N ASP A 105 11.03 12.62 7.97
CA ASP A 105 12.21 13.42 7.60
C ASP A 105 12.39 13.41 6.09
N SER A 106 11.92 14.48 5.44
CA SER A 106 11.95 14.63 3.97
C SER A 106 12.94 15.70 3.50
N ARG A 107 13.99 15.99 4.29
CA ARG A 107 15.05 16.89 3.86
C ARG A 107 15.81 16.31 2.66
N PRO A 108 16.26 17.13 1.70
CA PRO A 108 16.90 16.67 0.46
C PRO A 108 18.07 15.70 0.69
N GLU A 109 18.95 15.99 1.65
CA GLU A 109 20.08 15.13 1.98
C GLU A 109 19.65 13.76 2.52
N ILE A 110 18.52 13.70 3.25
CA ILE A 110 17.97 12.43 3.76
C ILE A 110 17.32 11.63 2.63
N ILE A 111 16.57 12.29 1.74
CA ILE A 111 15.98 11.66 0.56
C ILE A 111 17.08 11.03 -0.31
N ARG A 112 18.17 11.77 -0.55
CA ARG A 112 19.30 11.28 -1.35
C ARG A 112 20.02 10.10 -0.69
N ALA A 113 20.23 10.15 0.62
CA ALA A 113 20.82 9.02 1.36
C ALA A 113 19.90 7.78 1.32
N ALA A 114 18.57 7.98 1.48
CA ALA A 114 17.57 6.93 1.45
C ALA A 114 17.52 6.22 0.09
N VAL A 115 17.49 6.97 -1.03
CA VAL A 115 17.45 6.37 -2.38
C VAL A 115 18.68 5.51 -2.65
N GLU A 116 19.89 5.97 -2.28
CA GLU A 116 21.12 5.18 -2.41
C GLU A 116 21.08 3.89 -1.57
N GLY A 117 20.50 3.98 -0.38
CA GLY A 117 20.26 2.82 0.48
C GLY A 117 19.31 1.81 -0.18
N SER A 118 18.17 2.28 -0.66
CA SER A 118 17.15 1.47 -1.31
C SER A 118 17.67 0.80 -2.59
N LEU A 119 18.40 1.52 -3.44
CA LEU A 119 19.02 0.95 -4.66
C LEU A 119 19.94 -0.23 -4.33
N ARG A 120 20.80 -0.09 -3.30
CA ARG A 120 21.69 -1.19 -2.87
C ARG A 120 20.92 -2.39 -2.35
N ARG A 121 19.92 -2.18 -1.46
CA ARG A 121 19.13 -3.25 -0.85
C ARG A 121 18.24 -3.97 -1.86
N LEU A 122 17.64 -3.21 -2.77
CA LEU A 122 16.82 -3.74 -3.87
C LEU A 122 17.65 -4.34 -5.01
N ARG A 123 18.99 -4.23 -4.98
CA ARG A 123 19.92 -4.79 -5.98
C ARG A 123 19.61 -4.30 -7.41
N THR A 124 19.34 -3.02 -7.56
CA THR A 124 18.94 -2.41 -8.82
C THR A 124 19.61 -1.05 -9.01
N ASP A 125 19.72 -0.61 -10.23
CA ASP A 125 20.26 0.71 -10.61
C ASP A 125 19.19 1.81 -10.64
N HIS A 126 17.91 1.45 -10.63
CA HIS A 126 16.80 2.41 -10.58
C HIS A 126 15.61 1.85 -9.79
N ILE A 127 14.79 2.76 -9.24
CA ILE A 127 13.50 2.47 -8.62
C ILE A 127 12.41 2.92 -9.59
N ASP A 128 11.44 2.04 -9.89
CA ASP A 128 10.37 2.37 -10.84
C ASP A 128 9.41 3.42 -10.28
N LEU A 129 9.06 3.32 -8.99
CA LEU A 129 8.14 4.26 -8.33
C LEU A 129 8.60 4.53 -6.89
N TYR A 130 8.98 5.77 -6.60
CA TYR A 130 9.52 6.16 -5.30
C TYR A 130 8.57 7.08 -4.57
N TYR A 131 8.10 6.67 -3.39
CA TYR A 131 7.11 7.42 -2.64
C TYR A 131 7.70 8.20 -1.47
N GLN A 132 7.25 9.44 -1.27
CA GLN A 132 7.28 10.05 0.06
C GLN A 132 6.29 9.29 0.96
N HIS A 133 6.79 8.60 1.99
CA HIS A 133 5.98 7.69 2.80
C HIS A 133 4.97 8.41 3.69
N ARG A 134 5.40 9.54 4.29
CA ARG A 134 4.55 10.46 5.06
C ARG A 134 5.02 11.88 4.82
N ILE A 135 4.09 12.81 4.90
CA ILE A 135 4.38 14.24 4.79
C ILE A 135 5.19 14.68 6.01
N ASP A 136 6.32 15.30 5.77
CA ASP A 136 7.09 16.04 6.76
C ASP A 136 6.62 17.51 6.75
N LYS A 137 6.01 17.96 7.84
CA LYS A 137 5.47 19.33 7.95
C LYS A 137 6.56 20.40 8.01
N ASN A 138 7.82 20.01 8.22
CA ASN A 138 8.97 20.90 8.29
C ASN A 138 9.64 21.14 6.93
N VAL A 139 9.18 20.43 5.88
CA VAL A 139 9.73 20.53 4.53
C VAL A 139 8.60 20.81 3.56
N GLU A 140 8.70 21.92 2.85
CA GLU A 140 7.70 22.32 1.87
C GLU A 140 7.59 21.31 0.72
N PRO A 141 6.39 21.07 0.17
CA PRO A 141 6.18 20.09 -0.91
C PRO A 141 7.01 20.39 -2.16
N GLU A 142 7.29 21.66 -2.45
CA GLU A 142 8.12 22.08 -3.58
C GLU A 142 9.56 21.61 -3.44
N VAL A 143 10.12 21.64 -2.22
CA VAL A 143 11.49 21.19 -1.93
C VAL A 143 11.61 19.68 -2.14
N VAL A 144 10.61 18.92 -1.68
CA VAL A 144 10.56 17.47 -1.92
C VAL A 144 10.43 17.18 -3.42
N ALA A 145 9.51 17.86 -4.10
CA ALA A 145 9.25 17.65 -5.52
C ALA A 145 10.46 18.03 -6.40
N ASP A 146 11.21 19.08 -6.06
CA ASP A 146 12.44 19.45 -6.75
C ASP A 146 13.51 18.35 -6.60
N THR A 147 13.69 17.84 -5.38
CA THR A 147 14.59 16.69 -5.14
C THR A 147 14.18 15.46 -5.98
N MET A 148 12.87 15.17 -6.09
CA MET A 148 12.39 14.07 -6.94
C MET A 148 12.70 14.33 -8.43
N SER A 149 12.52 15.59 -8.90
CA SER A 149 12.86 15.97 -10.27
C SER A 149 14.34 15.74 -10.58
N GLU A 150 15.23 16.05 -9.64
CA GLU A 150 16.65 15.79 -9.77
C GLU A 150 16.95 14.28 -9.83
N LEU A 151 16.38 13.49 -8.94
CA LEU A 151 16.56 12.03 -8.91
C LEU A 151 16.05 11.34 -10.19
N ILE A 152 14.97 11.87 -10.80
CA ILE A 152 14.47 11.41 -12.10
C ILE A 152 15.50 11.75 -13.21
N LYS A 153 16.03 12.97 -13.22
CA LYS A 153 17.08 13.39 -14.18
C LYS A 153 18.37 12.57 -14.06
N GLU A 154 18.71 12.16 -12.83
CA GLU A 154 19.83 11.27 -12.54
C GLU A 154 19.56 9.80 -12.94
N GLY A 155 18.33 9.45 -13.27
CA GLY A 155 17.91 8.08 -13.59
C GLY A 155 17.84 7.14 -12.41
N LYS A 156 17.92 7.64 -11.17
CA LYS A 156 17.83 6.83 -9.94
C LYS A 156 16.42 6.39 -9.64
N ILE A 157 15.45 7.19 -10.02
CA ILE A 157 14.03 6.86 -9.97
C ILE A 157 13.38 7.16 -11.32
N LEU A 158 12.37 6.40 -11.73
CA LEU A 158 11.66 6.63 -12.98
C LEU A 158 10.38 7.45 -12.77
N HIS A 159 9.70 7.19 -11.66
CA HIS A 159 8.46 7.84 -11.27
C HIS A 159 8.48 8.12 -9.77
N TRP A 160 7.66 9.07 -9.33
CA TRP A 160 7.49 9.33 -7.90
C TRP A 160 6.04 9.50 -7.50
N GLY A 161 5.78 9.35 -6.21
CA GLY A 161 4.45 9.45 -5.64
C GLY A 161 4.46 9.96 -4.19
N ILE A 162 3.26 10.13 -3.63
CA ILE A 162 3.08 10.62 -2.25
C ILE A 162 2.07 9.72 -1.54
N SER A 163 2.42 9.29 -0.32
CA SER A 163 1.52 8.48 0.50
C SER A 163 0.85 9.34 1.58
N GLU A 164 -0.45 9.08 1.83
CA GLU A 164 -1.29 9.80 2.81
C GLU A 164 -1.26 11.32 2.59
N THR A 165 -1.43 11.73 1.35
CA THR A 165 -1.40 13.15 0.94
C THR A 165 -2.76 13.82 1.08
N THR A 166 -2.74 15.16 1.15
CA THR A 166 -3.90 16.04 1.02
C THR A 166 -3.95 16.64 -0.40
N GLU A 167 -5.12 17.17 -0.80
CA GLU A 167 -5.25 17.87 -2.08
C GLU A 167 -4.25 19.02 -2.21
N GLN A 168 -4.15 19.88 -1.18
CA GLN A 168 -3.27 21.03 -1.19
C GLN A 168 -1.80 20.64 -1.40
N TYR A 169 -1.32 19.65 -0.65
CA TYR A 169 0.05 19.17 -0.76
C TYR A 169 0.31 18.58 -2.16
N LEU A 170 -0.62 17.73 -2.64
CA LEU A 170 -0.52 17.10 -3.96
C LEU A 170 -0.42 18.14 -5.08
N ARG A 171 -1.25 19.19 -5.08
CA ARG A 171 -1.25 20.22 -6.11
C ARG A 171 0.08 20.98 -6.15
N ARG A 172 0.56 21.44 -4.99
CA ARG A 172 1.83 22.16 -4.88
C ARG A 172 3.02 21.32 -5.36
N ALA A 173 3.10 20.08 -4.91
CA ALA A 173 4.15 19.17 -5.32
C ALA A 173 4.11 18.85 -6.82
N HIS A 174 2.91 18.62 -7.37
CA HIS A 174 2.70 18.27 -8.78
C HIS A 174 3.08 19.40 -9.73
N GLU A 175 2.92 20.68 -9.33
CA GLU A 175 3.33 21.85 -10.12
C GLU A 175 4.85 21.88 -10.37
N VAL A 176 5.65 21.43 -9.41
CA VAL A 176 7.12 21.40 -9.52
C VAL A 176 7.61 20.14 -10.25
N CYS A 177 7.11 18.99 -9.86
CA CYS A 177 7.43 17.70 -10.48
C CYS A 177 6.15 16.86 -10.58
N PRO A 178 5.69 16.49 -11.79
CA PRO A 178 4.45 15.73 -11.95
C PRO A 178 4.45 14.45 -11.13
N VAL A 179 3.50 14.34 -10.20
CA VAL A 179 3.29 13.16 -9.36
C VAL A 179 2.62 12.07 -10.19
N THR A 180 3.17 10.86 -10.17
CA THR A 180 2.64 9.70 -10.91
C THR A 180 1.48 9.03 -10.16
N ALA A 181 1.62 8.85 -8.87
CA ALA A 181 0.60 8.18 -8.07
C ALA A 181 0.53 8.72 -6.64
N VAL A 182 -0.65 8.70 -6.06
CA VAL A 182 -0.84 8.77 -4.61
C VAL A 182 -1.06 7.38 -4.05
N GLN A 183 -0.57 7.11 -2.84
CA GLN A 183 -0.79 5.84 -2.15
C GLN A 183 -1.50 6.10 -0.83
N ASN A 184 -2.81 5.86 -0.78
CA ASN A 184 -3.62 6.15 0.39
C ASN A 184 -4.40 4.91 0.84
N ARG A 185 -4.79 4.87 2.12
CA ARG A 185 -5.67 3.83 2.63
C ARG A 185 -7.01 3.88 1.91
N TYR A 186 -7.43 2.74 1.35
CA TYR A 186 -8.72 2.65 0.70
C TYR A 186 -9.29 1.23 0.76
N SER A 187 -10.52 1.11 1.24
CA SER A 187 -11.29 -0.13 1.32
C SER A 187 -12.77 0.17 1.49
N MET A 188 -13.64 -0.83 1.49
CA MET A 188 -15.07 -0.65 1.82
C MET A 188 -15.28 -0.03 3.22
N MET A 189 -14.33 -0.21 4.15
CA MET A 189 -14.35 0.37 5.50
C MET A 189 -13.61 1.70 5.62
N ALA A 190 -12.87 2.15 4.60
CA ALA A 190 -11.99 3.32 4.65
C ALA A 190 -12.13 4.14 3.37
N ARG A 191 -13.15 5.00 3.29
CA ARG A 191 -13.53 5.73 2.06
C ARG A 191 -13.23 7.23 2.11
N TRP A 192 -12.63 7.74 3.17
CA TRP A 192 -12.41 9.17 3.39
C TRP A 192 -11.50 9.85 2.35
N HIS A 193 -10.71 9.08 1.60
CA HIS A 193 -9.87 9.61 0.52
C HIS A 193 -10.58 9.69 -0.85
N GLU A 194 -11.85 9.32 -0.96
CA GLU A 194 -12.61 9.50 -2.21
C GLU A 194 -12.70 10.96 -2.65
N SER A 195 -12.58 11.91 -1.72
CA SER A 195 -12.48 13.34 -2.01
C SER A 195 -11.28 13.74 -2.89
N LEU A 196 -10.22 12.90 -2.93
CA LEU A 196 -9.07 13.10 -3.81
C LEU A 196 -9.29 12.62 -5.25
N PHE A 197 -10.32 11.81 -5.52
CA PHE A 197 -10.52 11.27 -6.87
C PHE A 197 -10.73 12.32 -7.96
N PRO A 198 -11.48 13.42 -7.75
CA PRO A 198 -11.58 14.51 -8.72
C PRO A 198 -10.21 15.11 -9.06
N VAL A 199 -9.39 15.36 -8.05
CA VAL A 199 -8.04 15.92 -8.21
C VAL A 199 -7.10 14.94 -8.92
N CYS A 200 -7.11 13.67 -8.54
CA CYS A 200 -6.34 12.64 -9.23
C CYS A 200 -6.70 12.56 -10.71
N LYS A 201 -8.01 12.64 -11.05
CA LYS A 201 -8.48 12.67 -12.44
C LYS A 201 -8.01 13.92 -13.19
N GLU A 202 -8.13 15.09 -12.58
CA GLU A 202 -7.72 16.37 -13.13
C GLU A 202 -6.21 16.39 -13.46
N LEU A 203 -5.38 16.05 -12.48
CA LEU A 203 -3.93 16.04 -12.59
C LEU A 203 -3.39 14.83 -13.38
N GLY A 204 -4.20 13.80 -13.58
CA GLY A 204 -3.77 12.56 -14.22
C GLY A 204 -2.87 11.70 -13.33
N VAL A 205 -3.17 11.66 -12.03
CA VAL A 205 -2.45 10.92 -10.99
C VAL A 205 -3.14 9.58 -10.72
N GLY A 206 -2.41 8.48 -10.63
CA GLY A 206 -2.92 7.18 -10.23
C GLY A 206 -3.19 7.10 -8.73
N PHE A 207 -4.00 6.12 -8.32
CA PHE A 207 -4.31 5.88 -6.91
C PHE A 207 -3.97 4.45 -6.54
N VAL A 208 -2.99 4.26 -5.66
CA VAL A 208 -2.61 2.96 -5.13
C VAL A 208 -3.27 2.80 -3.76
N ALA A 209 -4.09 1.75 -3.62
CA ALA A 209 -4.87 1.49 -2.42
C ALA A 209 -4.12 0.52 -1.50
N PHE A 210 -3.58 1.01 -0.38
CA PHE A 210 -3.05 0.13 0.65
C PHE A 210 -4.11 -0.27 1.67
N SER A 211 -3.90 -1.38 2.38
CA SER A 211 -4.89 -2.02 3.26
C SER A 211 -6.26 -2.22 2.60
N PRO A 212 -6.32 -2.70 1.34
CA PRO A 212 -7.56 -2.75 0.57
C PRO A 212 -8.59 -3.74 1.14
N LEU A 213 -8.13 -4.69 1.97
CA LEU A 213 -8.97 -5.65 2.70
C LEU A 213 -9.13 -5.30 4.19
N ALA A 214 -8.96 -4.02 4.56
CA ALA A 214 -9.02 -3.56 5.95
C ALA A 214 -8.14 -4.41 6.89
N ASN A 215 -6.88 -4.64 6.47
CA ASN A 215 -5.90 -5.50 7.16
C ASN A 215 -6.32 -6.99 7.25
N GLY A 216 -7.21 -7.44 6.38
CA GLY A 216 -7.67 -8.82 6.26
C GLY A 216 -9.10 -9.09 6.77
N VAL A 217 -9.73 -8.16 7.50
CA VAL A 217 -11.07 -8.40 8.04
C VAL A 217 -12.13 -8.58 6.94
N LEU A 218 -11.97 -7.92 5.79
CA LEU A 218 -12.87 -8.06 4.64
C LEU A 218 -12.63 -9.34 3.81
N SER A 219 -11.73 -10.20 4.24
CA SER A 219 -11.51 -11.51 3.60
C SER A 219 -12.27 -12.66 4.27
N GLU A 220 -12.99 -12.36 5.38
CA GLU A 220 -13.69 -13.33 6.22
C GLU A 220 -12.84 -14.48 6.78
N CYS A 221 -11.49 -14.30 6.76
CA CYS A 221 -10.57 -15.30 7.33
C CYS A 221 -10.42 -15.17 8.84
N TYR A 222 -10.97 -14.12 9.41
CA TYR A 222 -10.86 -13.77 10.82
C TYR A 222 -12.24 -13.58 11.43
N ASN A 223 -12.35 -13.95 12.71
CA ASN A 223 -13.58 -13.87 13.48
C ASN A 223 -13.26 -13.45 14.93
N THR A 224 -14.27 -13.44 15.80
CA THR A 224 -14.15 -13.07 17.22
C THR A 224 -13.20 -13.97 18.03
N GLU A 225 -12.88 -15.16 17.55
CA GLU A 225 -11.97 -16.12 18.19
C GLU A 225 -10.52 -15.99 17.71
N SER A 226 -10.29 -15.16 16.68
CA SER A 226 -8.93 -14.92 16.12
C SER A 226 -8.04 -14.26 17.15
N LYS A 227 -6.83 -14.82 17.34
CA LYS A 227 -5.85 -14.32 18.30
C LYS A 227 -4.61 -13.83 17.56
N PHE A 228 -4.09 -12.70 17.99
CA PHE A 228 -2.89 -12.08 17.47
C PHE A 228 -1.90 -11.84 18.60
N ASP A 229 -0.61 -12.04 18.33
CA ASP A 229 0.44 -11.72 19.29
C ASP A 229 0.57 -10.20 19.43
N ALA A 230 0.23 -9.68 20.61
CA ALA A 230 0.24 -8.24 20.88
C ALA A 230 1.64 -7.58 20.78
N GLN A 231 2.72 -8.35 20.81
CA GLN A 231 4.08 -7.82 20.71
C GLN A 231 4.55 -7.65 19.26
N THR A 232 4.05 -8.48 18.35
CA THR A 232 4.57 -8.56 16.98
C THR A 232 3.52 -8.34 15.90
N ASP A 233 2.23 -8.40 16.24
CA ASP A 233 1.12 -8.29 15.29
C ASP A 233 0.21 -7.11 15.63
N TYR A 234 0.22 -6.09 14.78
CA TYR A 234 -0.58 -4.86 14.97
C TYR A 234 -2.09 -5.11 15.03
N ARG A 235 -2.58 -6.24 14.49
CA ARG A 235 -4.01 -6.58 14.51
C ARG A 235 -4.55 -6.73 15.92
N ALA A 236 -3.69 -7.10 16.89
CA ALA A 236 -4.08 -7.18 18.30
C ALA A 236 -4.67 -5.86 18.86
N ALA A 237 -4.20 -4.72 18.35
CA ALA A 237 -4.63 -3.38 18.76
C ALA A 237 -5.56 -2.67 17.75
N MET A 238 -5.84 -3.29 16.61
CA MET A 238 -6.65 -2.63 15.57
C MET A 238 -8.13 -2.59 15.94
N PRO A 239 -8.82 -1.44 15.78
CA PRO A 239 -10.22 -1.28 16.12
C PRO A 239 -11.14 -2.32 15.47
N GLN A 240 -10.96 -2.61 14.19
CA GLN A 240 -11.78 -3.53 13.42
C GLN A 240 -11.70 -5.00 13.88
N TYR A 241 -10.73 -5.34 14.71
CA TYR A 241 -10.57 -6.69 15.29
C TYR A 241 -11.09 -6.80 16.72
N GLN A 242 -11.61 -5.71 17.30
CA GLN A 242 -12.25 -5.77 18.61
C GLN A 242 -13.59 -6.51 18.52
N LYS A 243 -13.96 -7.21 19.60
CA LYS A 243 -15.16 -8.06 19.61
C LYS A 243 -16.44 -7.34 19.15
N ASP A 244 -16.66 -6.13 19.66
CA ASP A 244 -17.85 -5.33 19.32
C ASP A 244 -17.86 -4.85 17.87
N SER A 245 -16.69 -4.83 17.22
CA SER A 245 -16.55 -4.40 15.83
C SER A 245 -17.07 -5.44 14.85
N PHE A 246 -16.95 -6.74 15.18
CA PHE A 246 -17.53 -7.80 14.34
C PHE A 246 -19.05 -7.71 14.31
N GLU A 247 -19.68 -7.41 15.44
CA GLU A 247 -21.13 -7.22 15.48
C GLU A 247 -21.59 -5.97 14.72
N LYS A 248 -20.87 -4.85 14.88
CA LYS A 248 -21.13 -3.62 14.12
C LYS A 248 -20.98 -3.82 12.61
N ASN A 249 -20.03 -4.65 12.19
CA ASN A 249 -19.73 -4.90 10.79
C ASN A 249 -20.56 -6.01 10.16
N LYS A 250 -21.46 -6.64 10.91
CA LYS A 250 -22.27 -7.78 10.45
C LYS A 250 -23.00 -7.51 9.12
N CYS A 251 -23.70 -6.39 9.03
CA CYS A 251 -24.39 -6.03 7.77
C CYS A 251 -23.44 -5.84 6.59
N LEU A 252 -22.23 -5.35 6.85
CA LEU A 252 -21.18 -5.23 5.81
C LEU A 252 -20.72 -6.62 5.33
N PHE A 253 -20.46 -7.53 6.26
CA PHE A 253 -20.04 -8.90 5.91
C PHE A 253 -21.15 -9.64 5.15
N GLU A 254 -22.40 -9.58 5.63
CA GLU A 254 -23.55 -10.18 4.93
C GLU A 254 -23.70 -9.63 3.49
N MET A 255 -23.52 -8.33 3.29
CA MET A 255 -23.55 -7.74 1.95
C MET A 255 -22.41 -8.25 1.07
N ILE A 256 -21.18 -8.33 1.61
CA ILE A 256 -20.02 -8.82 0.85
C ILE A 256 -20.22 -10.30 0.50
N GLU A 257 -20.68 -11.12 1.43
CA GLU A 257 -20.98 -12.55 1.22
C GLU A 257 -22.03 -12.74 0.12
N GLN A 258 -23.12 -11.96 0.15
CA GLN A 258 -24.15 -12.00 -0.90
C GLN A 258 -23.56 -11.64 -2.27
N LEU A 259 -22.79 -10.56 -2.37
CA LEU A 259 -22.13 -10.16 -3.62
C LEU A 259 -21.13 -11.23 -4.09
N ALA A 260 -20.44 -11.89 -3.17
CA ALA A 260 -19.52 -12.99 -3.47
C ALA A 260 -20.26 -14.19 -4.09
N MET A 261 -21.42 -14.56 -3.55
CA MET A 261 -22.27 -15.59 -4.13
C MET A 261 -22.76 -15.20 -5.53
N GLU A 262 -23.27 -13.98 -5.72
CA GLU A 262 -23.77 -13.47 -7.01
C GLU A 262 -22.68 -13.41 -8.10
N LYS A 263 -21.44 -13.07 -7.72
CA LYS A 263 -20.30 -12.98 -8.65
C LYS A 263 -19.49 -14.28 -8.77
N HIS A 264 -19.88 -15.35 -8.08
CA HIS A 264 -19.13 -16.61 -7.98
C HIS A 264 -17.67 -16.39 -7.56
N ALA A 265 -17.47 -15.55 -6.56
CA ALA A 265 -16.19 -15.06 -6.10
C ALA A 265 -16.04 -15.22 -4.59
N THR A 266 -14.88 -14.84 -4.05
CA THR A 266 -14.69 -14.76 -2.60
C THR A 266 -14.94 -13.34 -2.08
N PRO A 267 -15.21 -13.15 -0.79
CA PRO A 267 -15.33 -11.84 -0.14
C PRO A 267 -14.15 -10.91 -0.41
N ALA A 268 -12.91 -11.44 -0.36
CA ALA A 268 -11.71 -10.69 -0.68
C ALA A 268 -11.72 -10.21 -2.15
N GLN A 269 -12.08 -11.08 -3.07
CA GLN A 269 -12.16 -10.74 -4.51
C GLN A 269 -13.22 -9.67 -4.77
N VAL A 270 -14.40 -9.78 -4.17
CA VAL A 270 -15.48 -8.78 -4.27
C VAL A 270 -15.00 -7.42 -3.77
N SER A 271 -14.36 -7.38 -2.60
CA SER A 271 -13.85 -6.14 -2.01
C SER A 271 -12.81 -5.45 -2.91
N LEU A 272 -11.89 -6.23 -3.50
CA LEU A 272 -10.88 -5.72 -4.43
C LEU A 272 -11.51 -5.29 -5.77
N ALA A 273 -12.42 -6.08 -6.32
CA ALA A 273 -13.10 -5.79 -7.59
C ALA A 273 -13.96 -4.53 -7.52
N TRP A 274 -14.68 -4.32 -6.39
CA TRP A 274 -15.46 -3.11 -6.17
C TRP A 274 -14.58 -1.87 -6.28
N MET A 275 -13.43 -1.80 -5.58
CA MET A 275 -12.58 -0.61 -5.64
C MET A 275 -11.95 -0.42 -7.04
N MET A 276 -11.60 -1.50 -7.72
CA MET A 276 -11.10 -1.44 -9.09
C MET A 276 -12.17 -0.95 -10.07
N SER A 277 -13.45 -1.21 -9.80
CA SER A 277 -14.59 -0.75 -10.62
C SER A 277 -14.94 0.73 -10.38
N LYS A 278 -14.44 1.34 -9.30
CA LYS A 278 -14.64 2.78 -9.03
C LYS A 278 -13.95 3.65 -10.09
N LYS A 279 -12.71 3.35 -10.41
CA LYS A 279 -11.90 4.10 -11.40
C LYS A 279 -10.85 3.20 -12.06
N PRO A 280 -10.54 3.40 -13.36
CA PRO A 280 -9.57 2.57 -14.07
C PRO A 280 -8.12 2.76 -13.63
N TRP A 281 -7.83 3.81 -12.88
CA TRP A 281 -6.49 4.16 -12.37
C TRP A 281 -6.31 3.86 -10.87
N ILE A 282 -7.23 3.10 -10.25
CA ILE A 282 -7.07 2.57 -8.89
C ILE A 282 -6.44 1.18 -8.95
N VAL A 283 -5.36 0.99 -8.18
CA VAL A 283 -4.63 -0.27 -8.08
C VAL A 283 -4.52 -0.69 -6.62
N PRO A 284 -5.21 -1.74 -6.17
CA PRO A 284 -5.04 -2.27 -4.82
C PRO A 284 -3.73 -3.05 -4.69
N ILE A 285 -3.13 -2.99 -3.49
CA ILE A 285 -1.91 -3.73 -3.12
C ILE A 285 -2.14 -4.60 -1.88
N PRO A 286 -3.03 -5.62 -1.94
CA PRO A 286 -3.17 -6.55 -0.82
C PRO A 286 -1.87 -7.28 -0.55
N GLY A 287 -1.47 -7.38 0.73
CA GLY A 287 -0.32 -8.16 1.16
C GLY A 287 -0.72 -9.58 1.57
N THR A 288 0.16 -10.55 1.33
CA THR A 288 -0.03 -11.94 1.80
C THR A 288 1.30 -12.69 1.92
N ARG A 289 1.31 -13.75 2.75
CA ARG A 289 2.37 -14.75 2.83
C ARG A 289 1.93 -16.12 2.28
N CYS A 290 0.71 -16.22 1.73
CA CYS A 290 0.12 -17.49 1.29
C CYS A 290 -0.09 -17.49 -0.23
N LEU A 291 0.40 -18.55 -0.91
CA LEU A 291 0.20 -18.76 -2.35
C LEU A 291 -1.29 -18.80 -2.74
N CYS A 292 -2.13 -19.41 -1.89
CA CYS A 292 -3.57 -19.46 -2.14
C CYS A 292 -4.18 -18.05 -2.21
N ARG A 293 -3.71 -17.13 -1.35
CA ARG A 293 -4.17 -15.74 -1.35
C ARG A 293 -3.60 -14.91 -2.51
N LEU A 294 -2.38 -15.20 -2.97
CA LEU A 294 -1.89 -14.58 -4.22
C LEU A 294 -2.85 -14.87 -5.38
N LYS A 295 -3.20 -16.15 -5.56
CA LYS A 295 -4.12 -16.58 -6.62
C LYS A 295 -5.51 -15.97 -6.46
N GLU A 296 -6.03 -15.93 -5.23
CA GLU A 296 -7.31 -15.31 -4.92
C GLU A 296 -7.31 -13.82 -5.25
N ASN A 297 -6.33 -13.07 -4.75
CA ASN A 297 -6.26 -11.62 -4.91
C ASN A 297 -6.16 -11.19 -6.37
N ILE A 298 -5.29 -11.85 -7.16
CA ILE A 298 -5.13 -11.49 -8.57
C ILE A 298 -6.37 -11.82 -9.40
N GLY A 299 -7.11 -12.87 -9.04
CA GLY A 299 -8.38 -13.24 -9.65
C GLY A 299 -9.48 -12.19 -9.47
N ALA A 300 -9.34 -11.26 -8.54
CA ALA A 300 -10.26 -10.13 -8.40
C ALA A 300 -10.32 -9.25 -9.65
N ALA A 301 -9.27 -9.24 -10.47
CA ALA A 301 -9.23 -8.47 -11.71
C ALA A 301 -10.19 -8.99 -12.78
N ASP A 302 -10.62 -10.25 -12.71
CA ASP A 302 -11.55 -10.87 -13.65
C ASP A 302 -13.03 -10.60 -13.29
N ILE A 303 -13.26 -9.97 -12.12
CA ILE A 303 -14.59 -9.61 -11.62
C ILE A 303 -14.85 -8.14 -11.92
N SER A 304 -16.03 -7.83 -12.44
CA SER A 304 -16.46 -6.47 -12.71
C SER A 304 -17.81 -6.15 -12.08
N PHE A 305 -17.95 -4.90 -11.68
CA PHE A 305 -19.23 -4.31 -11.29
C PHE A 305 -19.62 -3.23 -12.28
N SER A 306 -20.88 -3.21 -12.68
CA SER A 306 -21.45 -2.09 -13.44
C SER A 306 -21.46 -0.82 -12.59
N GLN A 307 -21.63 0.35 -13.22
CA GLN A 307 -21.74 1.61 -12.48
C GLN A 307 -22.94 1.62 -11.54
N ASP A 308 -24.05 1.00 -11.93
CA ASP A 308 -25.26 0.90 -11.09
C ASP A 308 -25.00 0.02 -9.85
N GLU A 309 -24.32 -1.12 -10.02
CA GLU A 309 -23.91 -1.96 -8.90
C GLU A 309 -22.94 -1.22 -7.96
N VAL A 310 -21.96 -0.51 -8.50
CA VAL A 310 -21.02 0.30 -7.69
C VAL A 310 -21.79 1.37 -6.90
N MET A 311 -22.74 2.08 -7.54
CA MET A 311 -23.55 3.09 -6.86
C MET A 311 -24.44 2.49 -5.76
N ALA A 312 -25.02 1.31 -6.01
CA ALA A 312 -25.83 0.59 -5.00
C ALA A 312 -24.98 0.18 -3.78
N ILE A 313 -23.78 -0.38 -4.02
CA ILE A 313 -22.82 -0.73 -2.97
C ILE A 313 -22.41 0.52 -2.18
N ASP A 314 -22.04 1.60 -2.86
CA ASP A 314 -21.62 2.86 -2.23
C ASP A 314 -22.73 3.47 -1.35
N LYS A 315 -23.98 3.40 -1.82
CA LYS A 315 -25.14 3.85 -1.05
C LYS A 315 -25.35 2.98 0.21
N ALA A 316 -25.24 1.67 0.07
CA ALA A 316 -25.34 0.75 1.20
C ALA A 316 -24.24 1.02 2.24
N LEU A 317 -22.97 1.11 1.79
CA LEU A 317 -21.83 1.44 2.66
C LEU A 317 -22.01 2.77 3.40
N SER A 318 -22.62 3.77 2.75
CA SER A 318 -22.83 5.09 3.34
C SER A 318 -23.95 5.10 4.41
N SER A 319 -24.85 4.11 4.40
CA SER A 319 -25.93 3.96 5.36
C SER A 319 -25.60 3.02 6.53
N MET A 320 -24.51 2.24 6.44
CA MET A 320 -24.10 1.30 7.46
C MET A 320 -23.33 1.98 8.58
N GLY A 321 -23.64 1.61 9.83
CA GLY A 321 -22.86 1.99 11.01
C GLY A 321 -21.70 1.02 11.23
N ILE A 322 -20.68 1.07 10.34
CA ILE A 322 -19.49 0.22 10.44
C ILE A 322 -18.54 0.69 11.54
N SER A 323 -17.71 -0.21 12.05
CA SER A 323 -16.71 0.10 13.07
C SER A 323 -15.59 0.99 12.51
N ASP A 324 -14.88 1.64 13.41
CA ASP A 324 -13.61 2.27 13.07
C ASP A 324 -12.63 1.24 12.52
N VAL A 325 -11.71 1.72 11.70
CA VAL A 325 -10.61 0.93 11.13
C VAL A 325 -9.28 1.57 11.49
N PHE A 326 -8.25 0.74 11.65
CA PHE A 326 -6.91 1.21 11.97
C PHE A 326 -6.42 2.26 10.97
N GLY A 327 -6.16 3.46 11.46
CA GLY A 327 -5.77 4.63 10.65
C GLY A 327 -4.28 4.68 10.27
N GLY A 328 -3.46 3.77 10.79
CA GLY A 328 -2.01 3.74 10.59
C GLY A 328 -1.21 3.94 11.88
N SER A 329 0.08 3.66 11.85
CA SER A 329 0.98 3.90 12.97
C SER A 329 1.07 5.39 13.29
N ARG A 330 1.11 5.73 14.56
CA ARG A 330 1.32 7.11 15.01
C ARG A 330 2.74 7.54 14.61
N ILE A 331 2.84 8.53 13.76
CA ILE A 331 4.08 9.24 13.48
C ILE A 331 4.07 10.47 14.36
N VAL A 332 5.10 10.62 15.16
CA VAL A 332 5.22 11.74 16.12
C VAL A 332 5.95 12.88 15.40
N ASP A 333 5.32 14.05 15.30
CA ASP A 333 6.02 15.25 14.87
C ASP A 333 7.12 15.56 15.91
N LYS A 334 8.36 15.84 15.49
CA LYS A 334 9.39 16.34 16.40
C LYS A 334 8.85 17.57 17.11
N ALA A 335 8.81 17.53 18.44
CA ALA A 335 8.66 18.76 19.21
C ALA A 335 9.84 19.69 18.85
N GLN A 336 9.52 20.92 18.48
CA GLN A 336 10.50 21.98 18.24
C GLN A 336 11.23 22.33 19.54
#